data_264b1d68ce7f55deeae06020efe4708a
#
_entry.id   264b1d68ce7f55deeae06020efe4708a
#
_cell.length_a   1.000
_cell.length_b   1.000
_cell.length_c   1.000
_cell.angle_alpha   90.00
_cell.angle_beta   90.00
_cell.angle_gamma   90.00
#
_symmetry.space_group_name_H-M   'P 1'
#
loop_
_entity.id
_entity.type
_entity.pdbx_description
1 polymer ?
#
loop_
_entity_poly.entity_id
_entity_poly.type
_entity_poly.pdbx_seq_one_letter_code
_entity_poly.pdbx_strand_id
1 'polypeptide(L)'
;VCSSDLDCETFRQAILEVAVPAATRVYQRRQERLGVDSLRPWDLSVDPLSRPPLRPFKDVDVLKAKTSTVFTHVDGELGQYFDIMIRENLLDLDNRKNKAPGGYCTQFPAARVPFIFMNSVGVHDNVQTLLHEGGHCFHVFESRHLPYYQQQDVGIEFAEVASMAMELLALP
;
A
#
# COMPACT_ATOMS: atom_id res chain seq x y z
N VAL A 1 -0.48 5.89 23.80
CA VAL A 1 0.08 7.19 24.14
C VAL A 1 -0.36 8.15 23.07
N CYS A 2 -1.25 9.09 23.39
CA CYS A 2 -1.51 10.18 22.47
C CYS A 2 -0.18 10.91 22.24
N SER A 3 0.24 11.03 20.98
CA SER A 3 1.23 12.04 20.64
C SER A 3 0.74 13.36 21.19
N SER A 4 1.61 14.09 21.85
CA SER A 4 1.22 15.38 22.44
C SER A 4 0.82 16.34 21.31
N ASP A 5 -0.06 17.29 21.57
CA ASP A 5 -0.38 18.36 20.62
C ASP A 5 0.90 19.04 20.09
N LEU A 6 1.96 19.02 20.92
CA LEU A 6 3.28 19.54 20.58
C LEU A 6 3.97 18.70 19.48
N ASP A 7 3.84 17.38 19.50
CA ASP A 7 4.42 16.50 18.45
C ASP A 7 3.71 16.72 17.11
N CYS A 8 2.38 16.83 17.15
CA CYS A 8 1.57 17.15 15.96
C CYS A 8 1.94 18.53 15.39
N GLU A 9 2.11 19.54 16.23
CA GLU A 9 2.50 20.87 15.78
C GLU A 9 3.92 20.90 15.24
N THR A 10 4.87 20.21 15.88
CA THR A 10 6.24 20.07 15.39
C THR A 10 6.28 19.39 14.03
N PHE A 11 5.51 18.31 13.86
CA PHE A 11 5.38 17.63 12.56
C PHE A 11 4.79 18.55 11.50
N ARG A 12 3.68 19.25 11.83
CA ARG A 12 3.05 20.20 10.90
C ARG A 12 4.02 21.31 10.47
N GLN A 13 4.79 21.85 11.40
CA GLN A 13 5.77 22.89 11.09
C GLN A 13 6.88 22.36 10.18
N ALA A 14 7.40 21.17 10.45
CA ALA A 14 8.39 20.53 9.58
C ALA A 14 7.86 20.30 8.15
N ILE A 15 6.60 19.88 8.01
CA ILE A 15 5.94 19.76 6.71
C ILE A 15 5.88 21.09 5.98
N LEU A 16 5.49 22.17 6.66
CA LEU A 16 5.40 23.50 6.05
C LEU A 16 6.77 24.03 5.60
N GLU A 17 7.81 23.81 6.39
CA GLU A 17 9.15 24.33 6.11
C GLU A 17 9.91 23.51 5.06
N VAL A 18 9.71 22.20 5.00
CA VAL A 18 10.51 21.29 4.18
C VAL A 18 9.69 20.67 3.04
N ALA A 19 8.58 20.02 3.36
CA ALA A 19 7.83 19.25 2.38
C ALA A 19 7.05 20.14 1.41
N VAL A 20 6.41 21.21 1.88
CA VAL A 20 5.62 22.11 1.02
C VAL A 20 6.50 22.79 -0.05
N PRO A 21 7.68 23.37 0.26
CA PRO A 21 8.56 23.92 -0.76
C PRO A 21 9.07 22.86 -1.75
N ALA A 22 9.34 21.65 -1.28
CA ALA A 22 9.76 20.56 -2.15
C ALA A 22 8.64 20.13 -3.10
N ALA A 23 7.44 19.93 -2.61
CA ALA A 23 6.25 19.61 -3.41
C ALA A 23 5.94 20.70 -4.42
N THR A 24 6.04 21.97 -4.02
CA THR A 24 5.85 23.12 -4.92
C THR A 24 6.79 23.05 -6.13
N ARG A 25 8.08 22.76 -5.90
CA ARG A 25 9.04 22.59 -7.00
C ARG A 25 8.70 21.40 -7.91
N VAL A 26 8.21 20.30 -7.34
CA VAL A 26 7.78 19.13 -8.12
C VAL A 26 6.59 19.49 -9.00
N TYR A 27 5.59 20.17 -8.44
CA TYR A 27 4.39 20.60 -9.17
C TYR A 27 4.70 21.64 -10.25
N GLN A 28 5.58 22.60 -9.98
CA GLN A 28 6.04 23.56 -10.99
C GLN A 28 6.70 22.86 -12.20
N ARG A 29 7.63 21.93 -11.94
CA ARG A 29 8.25 21.13 -13.00
C ARG A 29 7.25 20.29 -13.78
N ARG A 30 6.22 19.76 -13.10
CA ARG A 30 5.16 19.01 -13.73
C ARG A 30 4.31 19.90 -14.63
N GLN A 31 3.92 21.08 -14.15
CA GLN A 31 3.17 22.08 -14.89
C GLN A 31 3.92 22.48 -16.18
N GLU A 32 5.21 22.80 -16.07
CA GLU A 32 6.07 23.11 -17.21
C GLU A 32 6.11 21.98 -18.24
N ARG A 33 6.28 20.72 -17.77
CA ARG A 33 6.32 19.55 -18.66
C ARG A 33 5.02 19.26 -19.36
N LEU A 34 3.89 19.53 -18.71
CA LEU A 34 2.55 19.37 -19.29
C LEU A 34 2.15 20.55 -20.19
N GLY A 35 2.83 21.70 -20.11
CA GLY A 35 2.52 22.89 -20.87
C GLY A 35 1.16 23.49 -20.51
N VAL A 36 0.75 23.43 -19.24
CA VAL A 36 -0.54 23.95 -18.77
C VAL A 36 -0.36 25.18 -17.89
N ASP A 37 -1.32 26.10 -17.92
CA ASP A 37 -1.26 27.36 -17.16
C ASP A 37 -1.43 27.12 -15.64
N SER A 38 -2.13 26.06 -15.25
CA SER A 38 -2.29 25.65 -13.87
C SER A 38 -2.53 24.14 -13.77
N LEU A 39 -1.95 23.49 -12.72
CA LEU A 39 -2.21 22.10 -12.43
C LEU A 39 -3.58 21.94 -11.78
N ARG A 40 -4.32 20.95 -12.24
CA ARG A 40 -5.59 20.50 -11.66
C ARG A 40 -5.41 19.10 -11.07
N PRO A 41 -6.30 18.64 -10.17
CA PRO A 41 -6.15 17.33 -9.52
C PRO A 41 -5.93 16.16 -10.49
N TRP A 42 -6.59 16.16 -11.64
CA TRP A 42 -6.43 15.11 -12.66
C TRP A 42 -5.11 15.18 -13.43
N ASP A 43 -4.43 16.33 -13.45
CA ASP A 43 -3.13 16.48 -14.11
C ASP A 43 -2.01 15.82 -13.29
N LEU A 44 -2.24 15.50 -12.01
CA LEU A 44 -1.25 14.88 -11.14
C LEU A 44 -0.95 13.42 -11.54
N SER A 45 -1.87 12.74 -12.20
CA SER A 45 -1.72 11.35 -12.62
C SER A 45 -1.41 11.16 -14.10
N VAL A 46 -1.41 12.25 -14.89
CA VAL A 46 -1.10 12.21 -16.33
C VAL A 46 0.41 12.03 -16.54
N ASP A 47 0.80 11.15 -17.45
CA ASP A 47 2.21 11.07 -17.88
C ASP A 47 2.54 12.25 -18.80
N PRO A 48 3.49 13.16 -18.41
CA PRO A 48 3.85 14.30 -19.23
C PRO A 48 4.44 13.93 -20.60
N LEU A 49 4.86 12.68 -20.78
CA LEU A 49 5.38 12.17 -22.06
C LEU A 49 4.31 11.44 -22.87
N SER A 50 3.05 11.48 -22.44
CA SER A 50 1.92 10.81 -23.09
C SER A 50 2.15 9.33 -23.39
N ARG A 51 2.95 8.65 -22.56
CA ARG A 51 3.16 7.20 -22.69
C ARG A 51 1.90 6.45 -22.28
N PRO A 52 1.63 5.27 -22.86
CA PRO A 52 0.50 4.46 -22.43
C PRO A 52 0.66 4.04 -20.97
N PRO A 53 -0.46 3.91 -20.21
CA PRO A 53 -0.39 3.50 -18.82
C PRO A 53 0.18 2.09 -18.70
N LEU A 54 0.97 1.86 -17.64
CA LEU A 54 1.47 0.53 -17.31
C LEU A 54 0.29 -0.41 -17.00
N ARG A 55 0.34 -1.60 -17.58
CA ARG A 55 -0.64 -2.68 -17.36
C ARG A 55 0.10 -3.92 -16.86
N PRO A 56 0.53 -3.95 -15.58
CA PRO A 56 1.40 -5.01 -15.06
C PRO A 56 0.73 -6.38 -14.99
N PHE A 57 -0.60 -6.43 -14.99
CA PHE A 57 -1.38 -7.67 -14.98
C PHE A 57 -2.69 -7.50 -15.75
N LYS A 58 -3.26 -8.60 -16.21
CA LYS A 58 -4.53 -8.65 -16.97
C LYS A 58 -5.73 -9.07 -16.11
N ASP A 59 -5.47 -9.89 -15.08
CA ASP A 59 -6.47 -10.45 -14.17
C ASP A 59 -5.84 -10.67 -12.77
N VAL A 60 -6.67 -10.94 -11.79
CA VAL A 60 -6.23 -11.06 -10.38
C VAL A 60 -5.39 -12.30 -10.12
N ASP A 61 -5.52 -13.36 -10.90
CA ASP A 61 -4.72 -14.56 -10.72
C ASP A 61 -3.27 -14.31 -11.17
N VAL A 62 -3.08 -13.54 -12.24
CA VAL A 62 -1.76 -13.05 -12.66
C VAL A 62 -1.19 -12.09 -11.60
N LEU A 63 -2.01 -11.21 -11.02
CA LEU A 63 -1.57 -10.33 -9.93
C LEU A 63 -1.09 -11.15 -8.73
N LYS A 64 -1.88 -12.12 -8.25
CA LYS A 64 -1.51 -13.01 -7.13
C LYS A 64 -0.20 -13.75 -7.40
N ALA A 65 -0.05 -14.36 -8.57
CA ALA A 65 1.14 -15.13 -8.92
C ALA A 65 2.41 -14.26 -8.96
N LYS A 66 2.32 -13.07 -9.56
CA LYS A 66 3.45 -12.11 -9.59
C LYS A 66 3.80 -11.59 -8.19
N THR A 67 2.81 -11.26 -7.40
CA THR A 67 3.02 -10.77 -6.03
C THR A 67 3.64 -11.85 -5.13
N SER A 68 3.19 -13.11 -5.23
CA SER A 68 3.83 -14.24 -4.54
C SER A 68 5.32 -14.36 -4.93
N THR A 69 5.63 -14.23 -6.23
CA THR A 69 7.03 -14.23 -6.71
C THR A 69 7.83 -13.07 -6.10
N VAL A 70 7.28 -11.88 -6.06
CA VAL A 70 7.95 -10.69 -5.47
C VAL A 70 8.23 -10.93 -3.99
N PHE A 71 7.23 -11.32 -3.20
CA PHE A 71 7.43 -11.57 -1.77
C PHE A 71 8.42 -12.71 -1.50
N THR A 72 8.40 -13.78 -2.32
CA THR A 72 9.40 -14.86 -2.21
C THR A 72 10.82 -14.38 -2.49
N HIS A 73 11.01 -13.39 -3.37
CA HIS A 73 12.33 -12.79 -3.61
C HIS A 73 12.79 -11.87 -2.49
N VAL A 74 11.86 -11.20 -1.80
CA VAL A 74 12.17 -10.39 -0.62
C VAL A 74 12.59 -11.30 0.54
N ASP A 75 11.75 -12.29 0.85
CA ASP A 75 12.00 -13.32 1.85
C ASP A 75 11.11 -14.55 1.60
N GLY A 76 11.70 -15.75 1.72
CA GLY A 76 10.96 -17.00 1.48
C GLY A 76 9.79 -17.23 2.45
N GLU A 77 9.84 -16.73 3.67
CA GLU A 77 8.76 -16.84 4.65
C GLU A 77 7.60 -15.92 4.29
N LEU A 78 7.88 -14.70 3.83
CA LEU A 78 6.85 -13.76 3.35
C LEU A 78 6.12 -14.33 2.13
N GLY A 79 6.86 -14.99 1.22
CA GLY A 79 6.25 -15.72 0.10
C GLY A 79 5.29 -16.81 0.58
N GLN A 80 5.69 -17.62 1.58
CA GLN A 80 4.84 -18.66 2.17
C GLN A 80 3.59 -18.08 2.84
N TYR A 81 3.68 -16.96 3.54
CA TYR A 81 2.51 -16.28 4.13
C TYR A 81 1.53 -15.84 3.04
N PHE A 82 2.03 -15.26 1.96
CA PHE A 82 1.15 -14.85 0.86
C PHE A 82 0.51 -16.05 0.14
N ASP A 83 1.24 -17.15 -0.03
CA ASP A 83 0.70 -18.39 -0.59
C ASP A 83 -0.38 -19.02 0.32
N ILE A 84 -0.26 -18.90 1.64
CA ILE A 84 -1.34 -19.25 2.58
C ILE A 84 -2.58 -18.40 2.29
N MET A 85 -2.42 -17.10 2.10
CA MET A 85 -3.56 -16.21 1.82
C MET A 85 -4.26 -16.57 0.49
N ILE A 86 -3.50 -16.94 -0.54
CA ILE A 86 -4.06 -17.43 -1.81
C ILE A 86 -4.86 -18.72 -1.59
N ARG A 87 -4.25 -19.71 -0.93
CA ARG A 87 -4.84 -21.04 -0.71
C ARG A 87 -6.10 -20.99 0.15
N GLU A 88 -6.09 -20.16 1.19
CA GLU A 88 -7.21 -20.04 2.15
C GLU A 88 -8.28 -19.02 1.69
N ASN A 89 -8.17 -18.46 0.45
CA ASN A 89 -9.08 -17.45 -0.10
C ASN A 89 -9.22 -16.19 0.78
N LEU A 90 -8.10 -15.69 1.32
CA LEU A 90 -8.04 -14.51 2.17
C LEU A 90 -7.82 -13.20 1.37
N LEU A 91 -8.00 -13.24 0.05
CA LEU A 91 -7.75 -12.15 -0.88
C LEU A 91 -9.00 -11.86 -1.72
N ASP A 92 -9.70 -10.77 -1.43
CA ASP A 92 -10.80 -10.25 -2.28
C ASP A 92 -10.29 -9.07 -3.12
N LEU A 93 -9.68 -9.37 -4.27
CA LEU A 93 -8.96 -8.41 -5.11
C LEU A 93 -9.78 -7.92 -6.32
N ASP A 94 -10.81 -8.63 -6.73
CA ASP A 94 -11.58 -8.29 -7.93
C ASP A 94 -12.38 -7.00 -7.77
N ASN A 95 -12.33 -6.15 -8.80
CA ASN A 95 -13.28 -5.08 -8.93
C ASN A 95 -14.60 -5.61 -9.52
N ARG A 96 -15.72 -5.34 -8.86
CA ARG A 96 -17.04 -5.78 -9.29
C ARG A 96 -18.14 -4.79 -8.92
N LYS A 97 -19.27 -4.85 -9.62
CA LYS A 97 -20.41 -3.98 -9.36
C LYS A 97 -20.86 -4.08 -7.89
N ASN A 98 -21.15 -2.95 -7.29
CA ASN A 98 -21.58 -2.80 -5.89
C ASN A 98 -20.53 -3.14 -4.82
N LYS A 99 -19.27 -3.38 -5.18
CA LYS A 99 -18.18 -3.49 -4.22
C LYS A 99 -17.79 -2.09 -3.74
N ALA A 100 -17.58 -1.92 -2.43
CA ALA A 100 -17.15 -0.66 -1.87
C ALA A 100 -15.78 -0.23 -2.44
N PRO A 101 -15.52 1.05 -2.68
CA PRO A 101 -14.22 1.52 -3.13
C PRO A 101 -13.17 1.42 -2.02
N GLY A 102 -11.89 1.46 -2.42
CA GLY A 102 -10.74 1.44 -1.52
C GLY A 102 -10.07 0.08 -1.43
N GLY A 103 -9.06 0.00 -0.56
CA GLY A 103 -8.30 -1.18 -0.20
C GLY A 103 -7.96 -1.12 1.28
N TYR A 104 -7.89 -2.27 1.94
CA TYR A 104 -7.47 -2.39 3.34
C TYR A 104 -7.10 -3.83 3.67
N CYS A 105 -6.23 -3.96 4.67
CA CYS A 105 -6.03 -5.21 5.40
C CYS A 105 -6.88 -5.19 6.68
N THR A 106 -7.42 -6.32 7.03
CA THR A 106 -8.03 -6.57 8.34
C THR A 106 -7.60 -7.92 8.87
N GLN A 107 -7.88 -8.22 10.13
CA GLN A 107 -7.61 -9.53 10.70
C GLN A 107 -8.88 -10.16 11.26
N PHE A 108 -8.91 -11.48 11.24
CA PHE A 108 -9.93 -12.29 11.94
C PHE A 108 -9.31 -12.86 13.24
N PRO A 109 -9.51 -12.20 14.40
CA PRO A 109 -8.79 -12.56 15.62
C PRO A 109 -9.02 -14.00 16.08
N ALA A 110 -10.23 -14.54 15.89
CA ALA A 110 -10.54 -15.91 16.25
C ALA A 110 -9.81 -16.95 15.38
N ALA A 111 -9.67 -16.67 14.10
CA ALA A 111 -8.95 -17.52 13.13
C ALA A 111 -7.45 -17.22 13.08
N ARG A 112 -7.03 -16.08 13.62
CA ARG A 112 -5.63 -15.57 13.59
C ARG A 112 -5.05 -15.49 12.20
N VAL A 113 -5.85 -15.00 11.26
CA VAL A 113 -5.45 -14.79 9.85
C VAL A 113 -5.81 -13.38 9.38
N PRO A 114 -4.99 -12.79 8.50
CA PRO A 114 -5.31 -11.53 7.85
C PRO A 114 -6.25 -11.74 6.66
N PHE A 115 -6.81 -10.65 6.15
CA PHE A 115 -7.63 -10.61 4.95
C PHE A 115 -7.41 -9.30 4.21
N ILE A 116 -7.22 -9.36 2.89
CA ILE A 116 -7.11 -8.18 2.04
C ILE A 116 -8.38 -7.99 1.22
N PHE A 117 -8.92 -6.78 1.29
CA PHE A 117 -9.97 -6.28 0.42
C PHE A 117 -9.41 -5.15 -0.43
N MET A 118 -9.57 -5.21 -1.76
CA MET A 118 -9.21 -4.11 -2.65
C MET A 118 -9.93 -4.23 -4.00
N ASN A 119 -9.80 -3.20 -4.84
CA ASN A 119 -10.40 -3.15 -6.17
C ASN A 119 -9.32 -3.06 -7.24
N SER A 120 -8.98 -4.17 -7.90
CA SER A 120 -7.94 -4.23 -8.93
C SER A 120 -8.52 -4.00 -10.32
N VAL A 121 -7.90 -3.10 -11.09
CA VAL A 121 -8.31 -2.72 -12.45
C VAL A 121 -7.15 -2.81 -13.46
N GLY A 122 -6.05 -3.48 -13.10
CA GLY A 122 -4.93 -3.74 -13.98
C GLY A 122 -3.88 -2.61 -14.05
N VAL A 123 -3.90 -1.66 -13.12
CA VAL A 123 -2.95 -0.53 -13.08
C VAL A 123 -1.82 -0.77 -12.08
N HIS A 124 -0.74 0.01 -12.21
CA HIS A 124 0.43 -0.12 -11.33
C HIS A 124 0.09 0.11 -9.85
N ASP A 125 -0.77 1.09 -9.55
CA ASP A 125 -1.20 1.37 -8.17
C ASP A 125 -1.80 0.15 -7.46
N ASN A 126 -2.45 -0.76 -8.21
CA ASN A 126 -2.98 -1.99 -7.60
C ASN A 126 -1.87 -2.94 -7.13
N VAL A 127 -0.72 -2.93 -7.80
CA VAL A 127 0.46 -3.68 -7.33
C VAL A 127 0.99 -3.07 -6.05
N GLN A 128 1.19 -1.75 -6.02
CA GLN A 128 1.66 -1.04 -4.83
C GLN A 128 0.72 -1.22 -3.64
N THR A 129 -0.60 -1.07 -3.87
CA THR A 129 -1.60 -1.34 -2.82
C THR A 129 -1.50 -2.77 -2.29
N LEU A 130 -1.35 -3.77 -3.16
CA LEU A 130 -1.26 -5.16 -2.71
C LEU A 130 0.04 -5.45 -1.94
N LEU A 131 1.15 -4.81 -2.30
CA LEU A 131 2.41 -4.88 -1.54
C LEU A 131 2.25 -4.25 -0.16
N HIS A 132 1.64 -3.07 -0.09
CA HIS A 132 1.34 -2.36 1.13
C HIS A 132 0.46 -3.20 2.08
N GLU A 133 -0.70 -3.63 1.61
CA GLU A 133 -1.62 -4.46 2.40
C GLU A 133 -0.99 -5.81 2.80
N GLY A 134 -0.12 -6.35 1.94
CA GLY A 134 0.70 -7.53 2.25
C GLY A 134 1.59 -7.33 3.47
N GLY A 135 2.21 -6.16 3.63
CA GLY A 135 3.01 -5.82 4.80
C GLY A 135 2.20 -5.85 6.10
N HIS A 136 0.97 -5.34 6.10
CA HIS A 136 0.05 -5.47 7.22
C HIS A 136 -0.30 -6.93 7.51
N CYS A 137 -0.51 -7.75 6.47
CA CYS A 137 -0.78 -9.17 6.63
C CYS A 137 0.38 -9.92 7.27
N PHE A 138 1.61 -9.62 6.88
CA PHE A 138 2.81 -10.22 7.47
C PHE A 138 2.94 -9.86 8.93
N HIS A 139 2.65 -8.62 9.31
CA HIS A 139 2.57 -8.22 10.71
C HIS A 139 1.56 -9.08 11.50
N VAL A 140 0.38 -9.37 10.93
CA VAL A 140 -0.60 -10.25 11.56
C VAL A 140 -0.07 -11.68 11.71
N PHE A 141 0.59 -12.25 10.70
CA PHE A 141 1.18 -13.58 10.78
C PHE A 141 2.29 -13.65 11.83
N GLU A 142 3.17 -12.64 11.90
CA GLU A 142 4.25 -12.57 12.88
C GLU A 142 3.74 -12.39 14.31
N SER A 143 2.70 -11.60 14.52
CA SER A 143 2.16 -11.32 15.86
C SER A 143 1.18 -12.38 16.38
N ARG A 144 0.63 -13.25 15.53
CA ARG A 144 -0.43 -14.20 15.90
C ARG A 144 -0.07 -15.23 17.00
N HIS A 145 1.23 -15.44 17.24
CA HIS A 145 1.70 -16.34 18.29
C HIS A 145 1.66 -15.70 19.68
N LEU A 146 1.52 -14.37 19.75
CA LEU A 146 1.44 -13.65 21.02
C LEU A 146 0.14 -14.03 21.76
N PRO A 147 0.22 -14.28 23.07
CA PRO A 147 -0.90 -14.86 23.80
C PRO A 147 -2.08 -13.91 24.03
N TYR A 148 -1.82 -12.60 24.07
CA TYR A 148 -2.84 -11.61 24.36
C TYR A 148 -3.09 -10.72 23.14
N TYR A 149 -4.36 -10.48 22.83
CA TYR A 149 -4.77 -9.63 21.71
C TYR A 149 -4.14 -8.22 21.77
N GLN A 150 -4.04 -7.66 22.97
CA GLN A 150 -3.44 -6.33 23.16
C GLN A 150 -1.95 -6.26 22.80
N GLN A 151 -1.25 -7.41 22.75
CA GLN A 151 0.13 -7.48 22.28
C GLN A 151 0.25 -7.54 20.76
N GLN A 152 -0.84 -7.89 20.06
CA GLN A 152 -0.91 -7.97 18.61
C GLN A 152 -1.30 -6.61 17.99
N ASP A 153 -1.82 -5.70 18.81
CA ASP A 153 -2.21 -4.36 18.40
C ASP A 153 -1.05 -3.38 18.62
N VAL A 154 -0.70 -2.66 17.58
CA VAL A 154 0.38 -1.65 17.60
C VAL A 154 -0.18 -0.31 17.14
N GLY A 155 0.51 0.79 17.53
CA GLY A 155 0.18 2.12 16.99
C GLY A 155 0.24 2.13 15.47
N ILE A 156 -0.64 2.93 14.86
CA ILE A 156 -0.75 3.00 13.38
C ILE A 156 0.58 3.31 12.71
N GLU A 157 1.40 4.14 13.30
CA GLU A 157 2.72 4.50 12.80
C GLU A 157 3.68 3.31 12.68
N PHE A 158 3.57 2.32 13.55
CA PHE A 158 4.36 1.08 13.46
C PHE A 158 3.72 0.05 12.52
N ALA A 159 2.39 0.02 12.43
CA ALA A 159 1.70 -0.79 11.44
C ALA A 159 2.09 -0.36 10.03
N GLU A 160 2.19 0.96 9.79
CA GLU A 160 2.61 1.51 8.50
C GLU A 160 4.09 1.28 8.19
N VAL A 161 4.96 1.09 9.19
CA VAL A 161 6.35 0.68 8.93
C VAL A 161 6.40 -0.67 8.21
N ALA A 162 5.57 -1.63 8.60
CA ALA A 162 5.51 -2.95 7.95
C ALA A 162 4.98 -2.84 6.51
N SER A 163 3.91 -2.09 6.29
CA SER A 163 3.30 -1.91 4.97
C SER A 163 4.20 -1.15 4.00
N MET A 164 4.74 0.00 4.41
CA MET A 164 5.63 0.82 3.59
C MET A 164 6.98 0.14 3.32
N ALA A 165 7.47 -0.70 4.25
CA ALA A 165 8.67 -1.48 4.03
C ALA A 165 8.51 -2.44 2.83
N MET A 166 7.35 -3.08 2.69
CA MET A 166 7.09 -3.98 1.55
C MET A 166 7.04 -3.23 0.22
N GLU A 167 6.49 -2.02 0.19
CA GLU A 167 6.54 -1.18 -1.01
C GLU A 167 7.98 -0.86 -1.45
N LEU A 168 8.88 -0.62 -0.49
CA LEU A 168 10.28 -0.27 -0.76
C LEU A 168 11.15 -1.50 -1.08
N LEU A 169 10.99 -2.59 -0.34
CA LEU A 169 11.78 -3.81 -0.52
C LEU A 169 11.43 -4.58 -1.79
N ALA A 170 10.21 -4.38 -2.30
CA ALA A 170 9.75 -4.98 -3.55
C ALA A 170 10.13 -4.17 -4.80
N LEU A 171 10.79 -3.02 -4.65
CA LEU A 171 11.35 -2.28 -5.78
C LEU A 171 12.56 -3.02 -6.36
N PRO A 172 12.76 -2.98 -7.70
CA PRO A 172 13.91 -3.60 -8.36
C PRO A 172 15.22 -2.89 -8.04
#